data_6c0af8839582ad1d20031b9df1036aca
#
_entry.id   6c0af8839582ad1d20031b9df1036aca
#
_cell.length_a   1.000
_cell.length_b   1.000
_cell.length_c   1.000
_cell.angle_alpha   90.00
_cell.angle_beta   90.00
_cell.angle_gamma   90.00
#
_symmetry.space_group_name_H-M   'P 1'
#
loop_
_entity.id
_entity.type
_entity.pdbx_description
1 polymer ?
#
loop_
_entity_poly.entity_id
_entity_poly.type
_entity_poly.pdbx_seq_one_letter_code
_entity_poly.pdbx_strand_id
1 'polypeptide(L)'
;VDKDTFKQIFRDHWGPFQQGHPRYQEHHVQAVIDKMLGCGTPEAGYTTYLCPHCLEEKRVAFSCKSSFCLSCCKVYVDEWVAHIGRTLYEGVPYRHVVLTMPDALHIEFYRDRPLLADLMQCGVAMLSDALSWFKKVQLEAGYVVVLETAGRSGHWHRHLHILMTSGGMTPQKRWREVDYFPCTVLHKKWQYHLFTMLKQRVGTGAIKAQIDALWRKYPRGLVAYLEEGQVPAGGEGLAYYLAQYVVSPPISLRRILSYDGQQVRYWYNDHKTKQRQEEEVSALTFIGRMVQ
;
A
#
# COMPACT_ATOMS: atom_id res chain seq x y z
N VAL A 1 -5.36 17.85 -17.03
CA VAL A 1 -4.41 18.61 -16.20
C VAL A 1 -2.98 18.43 -16.68
N ASP A 2 -2.15 19.43 -16.45
CA ASP A 2 -0.72 19.38 -16.71
C ASP A 2 -0.04 18.37 -15.78
N LYS A 3 1.07 17.79 -16.26
CA LYS A 3 1.93 16.89 -15.47
C LYS A 3 2.51 17.55 -14.21
N ASP A 4 2.55 18.87 -14.15
CA ASP A 4 3.00 19.63 -12.98
C ASP A 4 1.90 19.97 -11.97
N THR A 5 0.62 19.75 -12.31
CA THR A 5 -0.51 20.12 -11.43
C THR A 5 -0.37 19.53 -10.02
N PHE A 6 0.06 18.26 -9.91
CA PHE A 6 0.29 17.63 -8.60
C PHE A 6 1.35 18.36 -7.77
N LYS A 7 2.47 18.74 -8.39
CA LYS A 7 3.52 19.50 -7.72
C LYS A 7 3.04 20.91 -7.35
N GLN A 8 2.22 21.55 -8.22
CA GLN A 8 1.68 22.88 -7.95
C GLN A 8 0.81 22.89 -6.71
N ILE A 9 -0.06 21.89 -6.52
CA ILE A 9 -0.87 21.75 -5.30
C ILE A 9 0.03 21.72 -4.04
N PHE A 10 1.15 21.00 -4.08
CA PHE A 10 2.09 20.96 -2.96
C PHE A 10 2.89 22.26 -2.80
N ARG A 11 3.32 22.92 -3.89
CA ARG A 11 4.00 24.23 -3.79
C ARG A 11 3.13 25.26 -3.10
N ASP A 12 1.85 25.30 -3.46
CA ASP A 12 0.91 26.31 -2.96
C ASP A 12 0.48 26.05 -1.50
N HIS A 13 0.37 24.78 -1.09
CA HIS A 13 -0.32 24.44 0.16
C HIS A 13 0.47 23.60 1.16
N TRP A 14 1.70 23.15 0.84
CA TRP A 14 2.47 22.28 1.75
C TRP A 14 2.83 23.00 3.07
N GLY A 15 3.28 24.23 3.02
CA GLY A 15 3.59 25.03 4.21
C GLY A 15 2.37 25.17 5.15
N PRO A 16 1.23 25.69 4.66
CA PRO A 16 -0.01 25.75 5.43
C PRO A 16 -0.47 24.39 5.97
N PHE A 17 -0.32 23.31 5.17
CA PHE A 17 -0.65 21.97 5.62
C PHE A 17 0.21 21.52 6.81
N GLN A 18 1.52 21.71 6.76
CA GLN A 18 2.43 21.36 7.86
C GLN A 18 2.14 22.15 9.15
N GLN A 19 1.76 23.43 9.03
CA GLN A 19 1.37 24.24 10.19
C GLN A 19 0.18 23.65 10.93
N GLY A 20 -0.81 23.13 10.20
CA GLY A 20 -1.97 22.45 10.78
C GLY A 20 -1.70 21.01 11.21
N HIS A 21 -0.58 20.43 10.81
CA HIS A 21 -0.29 19.01 11.02
C HIS A 21 1.18 18.80 11.43
N PRO A 22 1.59 19.11 12.67
CA PRO A 22 2.99 19.11 13.12
C PRO A 22 3.76 17.80 12.86
N ARG A 23 3.09 16.66 12.86
CA ARG A 23 3.71 15.34 12.60
C ARG A 23 4.32 15.20 11.19
N TYR A 24 3.95 16.06 10.24
CA TYR A 24 4.52 16.08 8.89
C TYR A 24 5.68 17.08 8.75
N GLN A 25 6.12 17.72 9.85
CA GLN A 25 7.27 18.60 9.88
C GLN A 25 8.60 17.85 10.03
N GLU A 26 8.57 16.51 10.17
CA GLU A 26 9.75 15.70 10.30
C GLU A 26 10.63 15.77 9.04
N HIS A 27 11.95 15.81 9.27
CA HIS A 27 12.94 15.99 8.20
C HIS A 27 12.79 14.97 7.05
N HIS A 28 12.52 13.71 7.35
CA HIS A 28 12.38 12.68 6.30
C HIS A 28 11.14 12.92 5.42
N VAL A 29 10.05 13.45 5.97
CA VAL A 29 8.84 13.80 5.21
C VAL A 29 9.14 14.99 4.28
N GLN A 30 9.77 16.03 4.84
CA GLN A 30 10.17 17.20 4.06
C GLN A 30 11.09 16.83 2.90
N ALA A 31 12.09 15.96 3.15
CA ALA A 31 13.02 15.51 2.12
C ALA A 31 12.32 14.79 0.94
N VAL A 32 11.25 14.01 1.22
CA VAL A 32 10.45 13.36 0.16
C VAL A 32 9.71 14.40 -0.69
N ILE A 33 9.13 15.41 -0.04
CA ILE A 33 8.40 16.47 -0.72
C ILE A 33 9.36 17.33 -1.57
N ASP A 34 10.49 17.77 -1.01
CA ASP A 34 11.49 18.57 -1.72
C ASP A 34 12.03 17.82 -2.94
N LYS A 35 12.33 16.53 -2.78
CA LYS A 35 12.76 15.66 -3.85
C LYS A 35 11.70 15.55 -4.97
N MET A 36 10.43 15.48 -4.61
CA MET A 36 9.33 15.47 -5.59
C MET A 36 9.16 16.82 -6.28
N LEU A 37 9.22 17.92 -5.55
CA LEU A 37 9.08 19.28 -6.09
C LEU A 37 10.22 19.64 -7.04
N GLY A 38 11.47 19.26 -6.72
CA GLY A 38 12.64 19.47 -7.56
C GLY A 38 12.74 18.52 -8.76
N CYS A 39 11.88 17.51 -8.85
CA CYS A 39 11.95 16.50 -9.91
C CYS A 39 11.75 17.10 -11.31
N GLY A 40 12.73 16.90 -12.19
CA GLY A 40 12.68 17.34 -13.59
C GLY A 40 12.95 18.84 -13.76
N THR A 41 13.46 19.52 -12.72
CA THR A 41 13.90 20.92 -12.81
C THR A 41 15.41 21.00 -13.00
N PRO A 42 15.92 22.04 -13.68
CA PRO A 42 17.37 22.23 -13.88
C PRO A 42 18.14 22.38 -12.55
N GLU A 43 17.50 22.91 -11.51
CA GLU A 43 18.08 23.12 -10.17
C GLU A 43 18.40 21.79 -9.47
N ALA A 44 17.64 20.74 -9.78
CA ALA A 44 17.91 19.38 -9.28
C ALA A 44 19.05 18.67 -10.04
N GLY A 45 19.61 19.35 -11.05
CA GLY A 45 20.66 18.82 -11.91
C GLY A 45 20.15 18.26 -13.24
N TYR A 46 21.05 18.13 -14.20
CA TYR A 46 20.75 17.62 -15.53
C TYR A 46 21.97 16.95 -16.16
N THR A 47 21.72 16.13 -17.18
CA THR A 47 22.76 15.62 -18.09
C THR A 47 22.64 16.34 -19.43
N THR A 48 23.79 16.74 -20.00
CA THR A 48 23.85 17.28 -21.34
C THR A 48 24.25 16.18 -22.33
N TYR A 49 23.44 16.00 -23.36
CA TYR A 49 23.74 15.13 -24.50
C TYR A 49 24.15 16.01 -25.68
N LEU A 50 25.25 15.65 -26.33
CA LEU A 50 25.73 16.30 -27.53
C LEU A 50 25.48 15.40 -28.75
N CYS A 51 24.82 15.93 -29.77
CA CYS A 51 24.69 15.21 -31.02
C CYS A 51 26.05 15.17 -31.75
N PRO A 52 26.63 13.99 -32.08
CA PRO A 52 27.92 13.92 -32.75
C PRO A 52 27.90 14.42 -34.20
N HIS A 53 26.71 14.55 -34.84
CA HIS A 53 26.59 15.01 -36.21
C HIS A 53 26.40 16.54 -36.36
N CYS A 54 25.49 17.12 -35.57
CA CYS A 54 25.13 18.53 -35.64
C CYS A 54 25.65 19.36 -34.49
N LEU A 55 26.29 18.76 -33.48
CA LEU A 55 26.82 19.39 -32.27
C LEU A 55 25.73 20.09 -31.43
N GLU A 56 24.47 19.79 -31.69
CA GLU A 56 23.37 20.34 -30.90
C GLU A 56 23.35 19.73 -29.49
N GLU A 57 23.21 20.58 -28.49
CA GLU A 57 23.11 20.18 -27.08
C GLU A 57 21.66 19.97 -26.66
N LYS A 58 21.38 18.84 -26.01
CA LYS A 58 20.11 18.58 -25.35
C LYS A 58 20.33 18.35 -23.86
N ARG A 59 19.72 19.21 -23.01
CA ARG A 59 19.75 19.05 -21.56
C ARG A 59 18.53 18.23 -21.12
N VAL A 60 18.76 17.21 -20.30
CA VAL A 60 17.74 16.38 -19.71
C VAL A 60 17.87 16.46 -18.20
N ALA A 61 16.89 17.08 -17.55
CA ALA A 61 16.86 17.23 -16.10
C ALA A 61 16.69 15.87 -15.40
N PHE A 62 17.29 15.73 -14.21
CA PHE A 62 17.21 14.50 -13.42
C PHE A 62 15.80 14.27 -12.88
N SER A 63 15.40 13.01 -12.89
CA SER A 63 14.17 12.56 -12.25
C SER A 63 14.43 12.13 -10.80
N CYS A 64 13.45 12.31 -9.92
CA CYS A 64 13.61 11.97 -8.50
C CYS A 64 13.50 10.48 -8.19
N LYS A 65 12.99 9.65 -9.12
CA LYS A 65 12.74 8.21 -8.96
C LYS A 65 11.94 7.85 -7.69
N SER A 66 11.15 8.80 -7.18
CA SER A 66 10.34 8.61 -5.97
C SER A 66 8.99 7.97 -6.32
N SER A 67 8.52 7.04 -5.49
CA SER A 67 7.15 6.48 -5.57
C SER A 67 6.09 7.56 -5.34
N PHE A 68 6.40 8.59 -4.56
CA PHE A 68 5.50 9.69 -4.27
C PHE A 68 5.32 10.66 -5.45
N CYS A 69 6.29 10.73 -6.36
CA CYS A 69 6.22 11.59 -7.53
C CYS A 69 5.41 10.94 -8.65
N LEU A 70 4.26 11.51 -9.01
CA LEU A 70 3.38 10.93 -10.04
C LEU A 70 4.02 10.83 -11.42
N SER A 71 5.06 11.64 -11.71
CA SER A 71 5.85 11.56 -12.95
C SER A 71 6.87 10.43 -12.93
N CYS A 72 7.36 10.02 -11.75
CA CYS A 72 8.43 9.04 -11.59
C CYS A 72 7.94 7.68 -11.06
N CYS A 73 6.72 7.61 -10.53
CA CYS A 73 6.21 6.40 -9.87
C CYS A 73 6.29 5.15 -10.76
N LYS A 74 6.12 5.29 -12.09
CA LYS A 74 6.24 4.16 -13.01
C LYS A 74 7.66 3.56 -13.01
N VAL A 75 8.70 4.39 -13.06
CA VAL A 75 10.09 3.92 -13.03
C VAL A 75 10.38 3.21 -11.72
N TYR A 76 9.89 3.76 -10.62
CA TYR A 76 10.00 3.12 -9.30
C TYR A 76 9.29 1.75 -9.27
N VAL A 77 8.08 1.65 -9.86
CA VAL A 77 7.35 0.39 -10.00
C VAL A 77 8.17 -0.63 -10.79
N ASP A 78 8.72 -0.24 -11.94
CA ASP A 78 9.48 -1.14 -12.81
C ASP A 78 10.75 -1.65 -12.12
N GLU A 79 11.49 -0.78 -11.40
CA GLU A 79 12.66 -1.16 -10.59
C GLU A 79 12.26 -2.13 -9.45
N TRP A 80 11.13 -1.89 -8.80
CA TRP A 80 10.61 -2.75 -7.74
C TRP A 80 10.17 -4.12 -8.28
N VAL A 81 9.46 -4.16 -9.42
CA VAL A 81 9.07 -5.40 -10.10
C VAL A 81 10.30 -6.25 -10.41
N ALA A 82 11.34 -5.64 -10.97
CA ALA A 82 12.58 -6.32 -11.28
C ALA A 82 13.30 -6.85 -10.01
N HIS A 83 13.20 -6.13 -8.89
CA HIS A 83 13.77 -6.57 -7.62
C HIS A 83 13.00 -7.76 -7.03
N ILE A 84 11.67 -7.64 -6.91
CA ILE A 84 10.82 -8.70 -6.34
C ILE A 84 10.82 -9.94 -7.24
N GLY A 85 10.79 -9.77 -8.56
CA GLY A 85 10.83 -10.91 -9.50
C GLY A 85 12.03 -11.84 -9.27
N ARG A 86 13.18 -11.28 -8.79
CA ARG A 86 14.35 -12.08 -8.43
C ARG A 86 14.26 -12.79 -7.08
N THR A 87 13.34 -12.36 -6.21
CA THR A 87 13.15 -12.97 -4.87
C THR A 87 12.04 -14.01 -4.85
N LEU A 88 11.19 -14.02 -5.87
CA LEU A 88 10.12 -15.02 -6.00
C LEU A 88 10.69 -16.34 -6.53
N TYR A 89 10.22 -17.44 -5.96
CA TYR A 89 10.62 -18.78 -6.40
C TYR A 89 9.91 -19.15 -7.68
N GLU A 90 10.67 -19.50 -8.71
CA GLU A 90 10.15 -20.00 -9.97
C GLU A 90 9.47 -21.37 -9.76
N GLY A 91 8.33 -21.59 -10.43
CA GLY A 91 7.59 -22.85 -10.33
C GLY A 91 6.80 -23.04 -9.04
N VAL A 92 6.88 -22.13 -8.08
CA VAL A 92 6.04 -22.16 -6.87
C VAL A 92 4.78 -21.35 -7.11
N PRO A 93 3.58 -21.93 -6.93
CA PRO A 93 2.34 -21.17 -7.04
C PRO A 93 2.16 -20.26 -5.84
N TYR A 94 1.60 -19.07 -6.11
CA TYR A 94 1.31 -18.04 -5.11
C TYR A 94 -0.18 -17.74 -5.01
N ARG A 95 -0.59 -17.21 -3.88
CA ARG A 95 -1.94 -16.74 -3.60
C ARG A 95 -1.91 -15.32 -3.06
N HIS A 96 -2.87 -14.53 -3.50
CA HIS A 96 -3.08 -13.19 -3.00
C HIS A 96 -4.16 -13.19 -1.92
N VAL A 97 -3.82 -12.63 -0.76
CA VAL A 97 -4.72 -12.50 0.40
C VAL A 97 -4.87 -11.02 0.73
N VAL A 98 -6.10 -10.57 0.91
CA VAL A 98 -6.40 -9.20 1.37
C VAL A 98 -7.03 -9.27 2.76
N LEU A 99 -6.40 -8.61 3.72
CA LEU A 99 -6.89 -8.54 5.09
C LEU A 99 -7.36 -7.12 5.39
N THR A 100 -8.64 -6.96 5.74
CA THR A 100 -9.22 -5.68 6.12
C THR A 100 -9.61 -5.65 7.59
N MET A 101 -9.86 -4.46 8.11
CA MET A 101 -10.30 -4.27 9.48
C MET A 101 -11.49 -3.30 9.54
N PRO A 102 -12.29 -3.32 10.63
CA PRO A 102 -13.35 -2.34 10.86
C PRO A 102 -12.82 -0.90 10.94
N ASP A 103 -13.55 0.04 10.33
CA ASP A 103 -13.18 1.48 10.31
C ASP A 103 -12.94 2.05 11.70
N ALA A 104 -13.70 1.56 12.69
CA ALA A 104 -13.58 1.99 14.09
C ALA A 104 -12.18 1.76 14.68
N LEU A 105 -11.40 0.80 14.14
CA LEU A 105 -10.02 0.53 14.60
C LEU A 105 -8.97 1.38 13.91
N HIS A 106 -9.33 2.05 12.82
CA HIS A 106 -8.37 2.80 12.02
C HIS A 106 -7.70 3.94 12.80
N ILE A 107 -8.37 4.52 13.77
CA ILE A 107 -7.84 5.63 14.58
C ILE A 107 -6.64 5.22 15.41
N GLU A 108 -6.58 3.99 15.90
CA GLU A 108 -5.48 3.52 16.72
C GLU A 108 -4.17 3.50 15.92
N PHE A 109 -4.22 3.03 14.68
CA PHE A 109 -3.06 3.02 13.78
C PHE A 109 -2.69 4.43 13.27
N TYR A 110 -3.59 5.38 13.34
CA TYR A 110 -3.29 6.78 13.05
C TYR A 110 -2.55 7.44 14.21
N ARG A 111 -2.92 7.11 15.44
CA ARG A 111 -2.30 7.65 16.66
C ARG A 111 -0.93 7.04 16.94
N ASP A 112 -0.78 5.76 16.69
CA ASP A 112 0.43 4.98 16.94
C ASP A 112 0.87 4.26 15.65
N ARG A 113 1.79 4.88 14.90
CA ARG A 113 2.29 4.34 13.63
C ARG A 113 3.09 3.03 13.77
N PRO A 114 3.88 2.79 14.81
CA PRO A 114 4.48 1.49 15.09
C PRO A 114 3.51 0.31 15.01
N LEU A 115 2.22 0.50 15.35
CA LEU A 115 1.19 -0.54 15.18
C LEU A 115 1.03 -1.03 13.73
N LEU A 116 1.45 -0.25 12.74
CA LEU A 116 1.42 -0.68 11.32
C LEU A 116 2.39 -1.83 11.06
N ALA A 117 3.56 -1.83 11.70
CA ALA A 117 4.50 -2.95 11.64
C ALA A 117 3.93 -4.19 12.36
N ASP A 118 3.33 -3.99 13.53
CA ASP A 118 2.66 -5.07 14.26
C ASP A 118 1.51 -5.67 13.44
N LEU A 119 0.77 -4.84 12.69
CA LEU A 119 -0.31 -5.27 11.79
C LEU A 119 0.22 -6.21 10.69
N MET A 120 1.34 -5.85 10.05
CA MET A 120 1.96 -6.70 9.02
C MET A 120 2.41 -8.05 9.60
N GLN A 121 3.08 -8.04 10.76
CA GLN A 121 3.48 -9.25 11.46
C GLN A 121 2.28 -10.10 11.90
N CYS A 122 1.22 -9.45 12.36
CA CYS A 122 -0.05 -10.09 12.72
C CYS A 122 -0.69 -10.83 11.54
N GLY A 123 -0.67 -10.23 10.35
CA GLY A 123 -1.16 -10.86 9.11
C GLY A 123 -0.38 -12.13 8.76
N VAL A 124 0.95 -12.09 8.84
CA VAL A 124 1.81 -13.26 8.61
C VAL A 124 1.58 -14.34 9.67
N ALA A 125 1.53 -13.97 10.95
CA ALA A 125 1.31 -14.91 12.04
C ALA A 125 -0.05 -15.63 11.89
N MET A 126 -1.10 -14.89 11.51
CA MET A 126 -2.41 -15.46 11.24
C MET A 126 -2.40 -16.47 10.10
N LEU A 127 -1.73 -16.13 8.98
CA LEU A 127 -1.65 -17.05 7.82
C LEU A 127 -0.82 -18.28 8.14
N SER A 128 0.29 -18.15 8.86
CA SER A 128 1.12 -19.27 9.31
C SER A 128 0.35 -20.21 10.26
N ASP A 129 -0.42 -19.63 11.19
CA ASP A 129 -1.30 -20.37 12.08
C ASP A 129 -2.43 -21.08 11.29
N ALA A 130 -3.03 -20.42 10.30
CA ALA A 130 -4.05 -21.03 9.45
C ALA A 130 -3.51 -22.21 8.63
N LEU A 131 -2.32 -22.07 8.04
CA LEU A 131 -1.63 -23.12 7.30
C LEU A 131 -1.36 -24.34 8.19
N SER A 132 -0.77 -24.11 9.35
CA SER A 132 -0.40 -25.16 10.30
C SER A 132 -1.62 -25.90 10.83
N TRP A 133 -2.68 -25.16 11.14
CA TRP A 133 -3.96 -25.73 11.59
C TRP A 133 -4.59 -26.60 10.51
N PHE A 134 -4.61 -26.14 9.25
CA PHE A 134 -5.24 -26.84 8.15
C PHE A 134 -4.53 -28.12 7.77
N LYS A 135 -3.21 -28.10 7.69
CA LYS A 135 -2.39 -29.28 7.31
C LYS A 135 -1.99 -30.15 8.50
N LYS A 136 -2.31 -29.73 9.73
CA LYS A 136 -1.91 -30.40 10.98
C LYS A 136 -0.41 -30.66 11.09
N VAL A 137 0.37 -29.80 10.46
CA VAL A 137 1.84 -29.79 10.48
C VAL A 137 2.33 -28.34 10.37
N GLN A 138 3.40 -28.02 11.05
CA GLN A 138 4.04 -26.72 10.92
C GLN A 138 4.58 -26.57 9.49
N LEU A 139 4.18 -25.48 8.83
CA LEU A 139 4.64 -25.12 7.50
C LEU A 139 5.29 -23.73 7.53
N GLU A 140 6.49 -23.65 6.98
CA GLU A 140 7.19 -22.39 6.71
C GLU A 140 6.91 -21.96 5.28
N ALA A 141 6.04 -20.97 5.12
CA ALA A 141 5.64 -20.40 3.83
C ALA A 141 6.40 -19.08 3.57
N GLY A 142 6.51 -18.71 2.29
CA GLY A 142 7.04 -17.40 1.89
C GLY A 142 5.93 -16.36 1.87
N TYR A 143 6.25 -15.13 2.30
CA TYR A 143 5.30 -14.01 2.33
C TYR A 143 5.94 -12.73 1.78
N VAL A 144 5.19 -12.01 0.94
CA VAL A 144 5.45 -10.59 0.62
C VAL A 144 4.25 -9.82 1.15
N VAL A 145 4.48 -8.95 2.12
CA VAL A 145 3.43 -8.18 2.79
C VAL A 145 3.49 -6.74 2.38
N VAL A 146 2.36 -6.21 1.96
CA VAL A 146 2.19 -4.82 1.56
C VAL A 146 1.10 -4.20 2.40
N LEU A 147 1.43 -3.09 3.04
CA LEU A 147 0.47 -2.27 3.75
C LEU A 147 0.00 -1.15 2.84
N GLU A 148 -1.29 -1.14 2.52
CA GLU A 148 -1.94 0.03 1.92
C GLU A 148 -2.65 0.85 2.99
N THR A 149 -2.44 2.17 2.94
CA THR A 149 -3.02 3.12 3.88
C THR A 149 -4.19 3.90 3.31
N ALA A 150 -4.30 3.95 1.98
CA ALA A 150 -5.33 4.68 1.27
C ALA A 150 -6.29 3.74 0.53
N GLY A 151 -7.58 4.00 0.64
CA GLY A 151 -8.58 3.42 -0.24
C GLY A 151 -8.57 4.08 -1.63
N ARG A 152 -9.35 3.57 -2.58
CA ARG A 152 -9.45 4.11 -3.97
C ARG A 152 -9.88 5.57 -4.05
N SER A 153 -10.64 6.05 -3.08
CA SER A 153 -11.04 7.45 -2.91
C SER A 153 -9.96 8.34 -2.27
N GLY A 154 -8.82 7.77 -1.88
CA GLY A 154 -7.78 8.45 -1.11
C GLY A 154 -8.08 8.57 0.38
N HIS A 155 -9.21 8.08 0.88
CA HIS A 155 -9.49 8.08 2.31
C HIS A 155 -8.60 7.09 3.06
N TRP A 156 -8.30 7.43 4.30
CA TRP A 156 -7.52 6.60 5.21
C TRP A 156 -8.22 5.27 5.47
N HIS A 157 -7.72 4.22 4.81
CA HIS A 157 -8.28 2.87 4.88
C HIS A 157 -7.14 1.85 4.83
N ARG A 158 -6.79 1.29 5.98
CA ARG A 158 -5.70 0.32 6.06
C ARG A 158 -6.15 -1.07 5.74
N HIS A 159 -5.37 -1.71 4.91
CA HIS A 159 -5.52 -3.11 4.59
C HIS A 159 -4.17 -3.70 4.18
N LEU A 160 -4.05 -5.00 4.35
CA LEU A 160 -2.85 -5.72 3.94
C LEU A 160 -3.14 -6.45 2.64
N HIS A 161 -2.24 -6.30 1.70
CA HIS A 161 -2.10 -7.21 0.57
C HIS A 161 -0.94 -8.15 0.87
N ILE A 162 -1.21 -9.45 0.90
CA ILE A 162 -0.21 -10.47 1.20
C ILE A 162 -0.15 -11.43 0.04
N LEU A 163 1.00 -11.53 -0.59
CA LEU A 163 1.31 -12.63 -1.48
C LEU A 163 1.96 -13.72 -0.66
N MET A 164 1.38 -14.90 -0.67
CA MET A 164 1.92 -16.07 0.02
C MET A 164 2.14 -17.22 -0.95
N THR A 165 3.15 -18.04 -0.69
CA THR A 165 3.30 -19.30 -1.41
C THR A 165 2.09 -20.22 -1.13
N SER A 166 1.59 -20.93 -2.16
CA SER A 166 0.49 -21.90 -2.02
C SER A 166 0.90 -23.19 -1.32
N GLY A 167 1.75 -23.08 -0.30
CA GLY A 167 2.29 -24.16 0.47
C GLY A 167 3.45 -23.70 1.33
N GLY A 168 4.16 -24.65 1.94
CA GLY A 168 5.32 -24.35 2.76
C GLY A 168 6.22 -25.56 2.98
N MET A 169 7.40 -25.31 3.54
CA MET A 169 8.35 -26.32 3.93
C MET A 169 7.97 -26.90 5.29
N THR A 170 7.99 -28.22 5.40
CA THR A 170 7.89 -28.90 6.71
C THR A 170 9.22 -28.80 7.46
N PRO A 171 9.25 -29.09 8.80
CA PRO A 171 10.50 -29.18 9.55
C PRO A 171 11.52 -30.17 8.95
N GLN A 172 11.03 -31.19 8.23
CA GLN A 172 11.87 -32.19 7.53
C GLN A 172 12.32 -31.71 6.13
N LYS A 173 12.17 -30.39 5.82
CA LYS A 173 12.54 -29.78 4.54
C LYS A 173 11.83 -30.38 3.32
N ARG A 174 10.58 -30.81 3.48
CA ARG A 174 9.72 -31.29 2.39
C ARG A 174 8.67 -30.23 2.09
N TRP A 175 8.50 -29.92 0.80
CA TRP A 175 7.41 -29.06 0.35
C TRP A 175 6.06 -29.72 0.52
N ARG A 176 5.07 -28.97 1.04
CA ARG A 176 3.67 -29.37 1.12
C ARG A 176 2.80 -28.28 0.51
N GLU A 177 2.13 -28.64 -0.55
CA GLU A 177 1.17 -27.75 -1.22
C GLU A 177 -0.16 -27.67 -0.46
N VAL A 178 -0.79 -26.50 -0.55
CA VAL A 178 -2.10 -26.23 0.05
C VAL A 178 -3.04 -25.73 -1.04
N ASP A 179 -3.86 -26.63 -1.57
CA ASP A 179 -4.74 -26.36 -2.72
C ASP A 179 -5.96 -25.51 -2.34
N TYR A 180 -6.41 -25.64 -1.10
CA TYR A 180 -7.64 -25.02 -0.62
C TYR A 180 -7.49 -24.43 0.78
N PHE A 181 -8.07 -23.25 0.96
CA PHE A 181 -8.20 -22.58 2.26
C PHE A 181 -9.67 -22.29 2.54
N PRO A 182 -10.23 -22.77 3.66
CA PRO A 182 -11.59 -22.40 4.04
C PRO A 182 -11.65 -20.93 4.48
N CYS A 183 -12.26 -20.08 3.67
CA CYS A 183 -12.37 -18.64 3.94
C CYS A 183 -12.97 -18.33 5.31
N THR A 184 -13.95 -19.14 5.75
CA THR A 184 -14.58 -18.99 7.08
C THR A 184 -13.59 -19.16 8.24
N VAL A 185 -12.58 -20.00 8.07
CA VAL A 185 -11.51 -20.18 9.07
C VAL A 185 -10.59 -18.96 9.05
N LEU A 186 -10.22 -18.46 7.86
CA LEU A 186 -9.39 -17.26 7.74
C LEU A 186 -10.06 -16.05 8.37
N HIS A 187 -11.37 -15.84 8.16
CA HIS A 187 -12.12 -14.72 8.75
C HIS A 187 -12.06 -14.72 10.29
N LYS A 188 -12.28 -15.89 10.91
CA LYS A 188 -12.24 -16.02 12.37
C LYS A 188 -10.82 -15.88 12.94
N LYS A 189 -9.84 -16.50 12.26
CA LYS A 189 -8.44 -16.39 12.68
C LYS A 189 -7.94 -14.96 12.55
N TRP A 190 -8.28 -14.26 11.44
CA TRP A 190 -7.91 -12.86 11.28
C TRP A 190 -8.47 -11.98 12.40
N GLN A 191 -9.76 -12.14 12.71
CA GLN A 191 -10.39 -11.43 13.81
C GLN A 191 -9.68 -11.69 15.14
N TYR A 192 -9.40 -12.96 15.44
CA TYR A 192 -8.73 -13.35 16.67
C TYR A 192 -7.33 -12.72 16.79
N HIS A 193 -6.50 -12.89 15.77
CA HIS A 193 -5.13 -12.38 15.76
C HIS A 193 -5.09 -10.85 15.87
N LEU A 194 -5.88 -10.14 15.06
CA LEU A 194 -5.94 -8.68 15.08
C LEU A 194 -6.39 -8.15 16.44
N PHE A 195 -7.47 -8.70 16.99
CA PHE A 195 -8.01 -8.23 18.28
C PHE A 195 -7.09 -8.58 19.45
N THR A 196 -6.42 -9.72 19.39
CA THR A 196 -5.43 -10.09 20.42
C THR A 196 -4.24 -9.14 20.38
N MET A 197 -3.68 -8.88 19.19
CA MET A 197 -2.59 -7.93 19.01
C MET A 197 -2.95 -6.55 19.55
N LEU A 198 -4.12 -6.00 19.18
CA LEU A 198 -4.57 -4.70 19.68
C LEU A 198 -4.78 -4.67 21.18
N LYS A 199 -5.34 -5.72 21.79
CA LYS A 199 -5.47 -5.82 23.26
C LYS A 199 -4.12 -5.82 23.95
N GLN A 200 -3.11 -6.45 23.38
CA GLN A 200 -1.76 -6.52 23.94
C GLN A 200 -0.98 -5.21 23.76
N ARG A 201 -1.04 -4.60 22.58
CA ARG A 201 -0.23 -3.44 22.23
C ARG A 201 -0.81 -2.12 22.74
N VAL A 202 -2.12 -1.92 22.57
CA VAL A 202 -2.81 -0.70 23.03
C VAL A 202 -3.25 -0.81 24.50
N GLY A 203 -3.81 -1.94 24.89
CA GLY A 203 -4.06 -2.34 26.27
C GLY A 203 -5.08 -1.52 27.08
N THR A 204 -5.59 -0.40 26.55
CA THR A 204 -6.52 0.50 27.25
C THR A 204 -7.88 -0.15 27.50
N GLY A 205 -8.58 0.31 28.54
CA GLY A 205 -9.97 -0.13 28.79
C GLY A 205 -10.90 0.19 27.63
N ALA A 206 -10.71 1.32 26.96
CA ALA A 206 -11.48 1.75 25.80
C ALA A 206 -11.34 0.78 24.63
N ILE A 207 -10.11 0.39 24.27
CA ILE A 207 -9.88 -0.56 23.17
C ILE A 207 -10.44 -1.94 23.51
N LYS A 208 -10.34 -2.39 24.75
CA LYS A 208 -10.90 -3.67 25.19
C LYS A 208 -12.42 -3.69 25.04
N ALA A 209 -13.12 -2.66 25.51
CA ALA A 209 -14.57 -2.52 25.36
C ALA A 209 -15.00 -2.44 23.88
N GLN A 210 -14.25 -1.70 23.05
CA GLN A 210 -14.49 -1.58 21.62
C GLN A 210 -14.34 -2.94 20.91
N ILE A 211 -13.29 -3.69 21.22
CA ILE A 211 -13.06 -5.03 20.67
C ILE A 211 -14.18 -5.99 21.08
N ASP A 212 -14.65 -5.93 22.33
CA ASP A 212 -15.75 -6.77 22.79
C ASP A 212 -17.08 -6.44 22.06
N ALA A 213 -17.30 -5.16 21.71
CA ALA A 213 -18.41 -4.76 20.85
C ALA A 213 -18.24 -5.27 19.41
N LEU A 214 -17.02 -5.22 18.87
CA LEU A 214 -16.72 -5.71 17.52
C LEU A 214 -16.83 -7.25 17.41
N TRP A 215 -16.51 -8.00 18.48
CA TRP A 215 -16.75 -9.45 18.51
C TRP A 215 -18.23 -9.76 18.30
N ARG A 216 -19.13 -9.01 18.94
CA ARG A 216 -20.59 -9.19 18.78
C ARG A 216 -21.08 -8.74 17.41
N LYS A 217 -20.49 -7.65 16.87
CA LYS A 217 -20.88 -7.08 15.56
C LYS A 217 -20.45 -7.98 14.39
N TYR A 218 -19.34 -8.69 14.50
CA TYR A 218 -18.77 -9.52 13.43
C TYR A 218 -18.70 -11.01 13.84
N PRO A 219 -19.82 -11.72 14.03
CA PRO A 219 -19.84 -13.09 14.52
C PRO A 219 -19.23 -14.10 13.54
N ARG A 220 -19.15 -13.72 12.24
CA ARG A 220 -18.55 -14.56 11.18
C ARG A 220 -17.04 -14.31 11.01
N GLY A 221 -16.45 -13.39 11.76
CA GLY A 221 -15.08 -12.94 11.62
C GLY A 221 -14.93 -11.71 10.74
N LEU A 222 -13.69 -11.22 10.61
CA LEU A 222 -13.34 -10.09 9.76
C LEU A 222 -13.01 -10.56 8.34
N VAL A 223 -13.07 -9.64 7.38
CA VAL A 223 -12.79 -9.97 5.98
C VAL A 223 -11.32 -10.33 5.80
N ALA A 224 -11.10 -11.58 5.40
CA ALA A 224 -9.86 -12.12 4.89
C ALA A 224 -10.19 -12.69 3.51
N TYR A 225 -10.01 -11.88 2.47
CA TYR A 225 -10.34 -12.28 1.10
C TYR A 225 -9.14 -13.01 0.50
N LEU A 226 -9.40 -14.20 0.01
CA LEU A 226 -8.46 -14.98 -0.78
C LEU A 226 -8.95 -14.96 -2.23
N GLU A 227 -8.15 -14.44 -3.12
CA GLU A 227 -8.48 -14.41 -4.54
C GLU A 227 -8.57 -15.83 -5.10
N GLU A 228 -9.62 -16.10 -5.88
CA GLU A 228 -9.80 -17.41 -6.50
C GLU A 228 -8.74 -17.63 -7.59
N GLY A 229 -8.11 -18.80 -7.55
CA GLY A 229 -7.06 -19.18 -8.48
C GLY A 229 -5.65 -18.95 -7.94
N GLN A 230 -4.68 -19.46 -8.69
CA GLN A 230 -3.27 -19.23 -8.43
C GLN A 230 -2.84 -18.03 -9.27
N VAL A 231 -2.05 -17.15 -8.69
CA VAL A 231 -1.40 -16.09 -9.46
C VAL A 231 -0.42 -16.76 -10.44
N PRO A 232 -0.41 -16.37 -11.73
CA PRO A 232 0.42 -17.04 -12.71
C PRO A 232 1.86 -17.23 -12.27
N ALA A 233 2.36 -18.46 -12.34
CA ALA A 233 3.71 -18.84 -11.97
C ALA A 233 4.70 -18.34 -13.04
N GLY A 234 5.00 -17.06 -13.02
CA GLY A 234 6.04 -16.47 -13.85
C GLY A 234 6.54 -15.22 -13.13
N GLY A 235 7.83 -15.17 -12.79
CA GLY A 235 8.39 -14.13 -11.90
C GLY A 235 8.02 -12.70 -12.30
N GLU A 236 8.00 -12.37 -13.59
CA GLU A 236 7.65 -11.03 -14.06
C GLU A 236 6.13 -10.73 -13.95
N GLY A 237 5.27 -11.65 -14.35
CA GLY A 237 3.82 -11.46 -14.30
C GLY A 237 3.32 -11.30 -12.86
N LEU A 238 3.84 -12.09 -11.93
CA LEU A 238 3.53 -12.04 -10.51
C LEU A 238 4.08 -10.77 -9.87
N ALA A 239 5.31 -10.39 -10.18
CA ALA A 239 5.93 -9.16 -9.69
C ALA A 239 5.17 -7.92 -10.21
N TYR A 240 4.72 -7.92 -11.46
CA TYR A 240 3.91 -6.86 -12.05
C TYR A 240 2.52 -6.78 -11.38
N TYR A 241 1.89 -7.93 -11.11
CA TYR A 241 0.63 -7.99 -10.38
C TYR A 241 0.74 -7.36 -8.99
N LEU A 242 1.80 -7.72 -8.25
CA LEU A 242 2.08 -7.12 -6.94
C LEU A 242 2.36 -5.61 -7.03
N ALA A 243 3.09 -5.18 -8.04
CA ALA A 243 3.45 -3.78 -8.21
C ALA A 243 2.21 -2.87 -8.33
N GLN A 244 1.10 -3.38 -8.85
CA GLN A 244 -0.15 -2.62 -8.91
C GLN A 244 -0.70 -2.27 -7.53
N TYR A 245 -0.40 -3.07 -6.50
CA TYR A 245 -0.85 -2.86 -5.12
C TYR A 245 0.22 -2.22 -4.26
N VAL A 246 1.50 -2.52 -4.50
CA VAL A 246 2.61 -2.16 -3.61
C VAL A 246 3.13 -0.75 -3.82
N VAL A 247 3.10 -0.28 -5.05
CA VAL A 247 3.90 0.88 -5.45
C VAL A 247 3.10 1.96 -6.16
N SER A 248 1.82 1.70 -6.39
CA SER A 248 0.95 2.69 -6.98
C SER A 248 0.68 3.82 -6.00
N PRO A 249 0.96 5.08 -6.36
CA PRO A 249 0.55 6.20 -5.53
C PRO A 249 -0.98 6.18 -5.34
N PRO A 250 -1.51 6.79 -4.27
CA PRO A 250 -2.94 6.79 -3.96
C PRO A 250 -3.80 7.29 -5.13
N ILE A 251 -3.21 8.12 -5.99
CA ILE A 251 -3.84 8.64 -7.20
C ILE A 251 -2.86 8.63 -8.37
N SER A 252 -3.35 8.46 -9.59
CA SER A 252 -2.57 8.73 -10.79
C SER A 252 -2.86 10.14 -11.32
N LEU A 253 -1.90 10.77 -11.98
CA LEU A 253 -2.03 12.12 -12.52
C LEU A 253 -3.29 12.28 -13.40
N ARG A 254 -3.61 11.29 -14.22
CA ARG A 254 -4.81 11.27 -15.09
C ARG A 254 -6.14 11.27 -14.33
N ARG A 255 -6.14 10.99 -13.02
CA ARG A 255 -7.35 11.04 -12.19
C ARG A 255 -7.61 12.43 -11.61
N ILE A 256 -6.66 13.33 -11.62
CA ILE A 256 -6.84 14.74 -11.27
C ILE A 256 -7.53 15.41 -12.46
N LEU A 257 -8.68 16.01 -12.24
CA LEU A 257 -9.50 16.65 -13.29
C LEU A 257 -9.22 18.15 -13.39
N SER A 258 -9.13 18.83 -12.24
CA SER A 258 -8.82 20.25 -12.17
C SER A 258 -8.22 20.64 -10.82
N TYR A 259 -7.52 21.76 -10.83
CA TYR A 259 -7.04 22.49 -9.67
C TYR A 259 -7.17 23.98 -9.96
N ASP A 260 -7.87 24.72 -9.11
CA ASP A 260 -8.17 26.15 -9.30
C ASP A 260 -7.37 27.08 -8.36
N GLY A 261 -6.40 26.52 -7.62
CA GLY A 261 -5.62 27.21 -6.59
C GLY A 261 -6.12 26.96 -5.17
N GLN A 262 -7.33 26.42 -4.97
CA GLN A 262 -7.93 26.12 -3.66
C GLN A 262 -8.55 24.73 -3.60
N GLN A 263 -9.24 24.33 -4.66
CA GLN A 263 -9.96 23.06 -4.75
C GLN A 263 -9.30 22.13 -5.76
N VAL A 264 -9.29 20.85 -5.44
CA VAL A 264 -8.83 19.76 -6.31
C VAL A 264 -9.99 18.87 -6.63
N ARG A 265 -10.32 18.74 -7.92
CA ARG A 265 -11.31 17.80 -8.40
C ARG A 265 -10.63 16.59 -9.01
N TYR A 266 -11.02 15.40 -8.58
CA TYR A 266 -10.45 14.14 -9.07
C TYR A 266 -11.51 13.05 -9.11
N TRP A 267 -11.19 11.92 -9.76
CA TRP A 267 -12.08 10.79 -9.86
C TRP A 267 -11.47 9.48 -9.38
N TYR A 268 -12.33 8.57 -8.96
CA TYR A 268 -11.99 7.20 -8.62
C TYR A 268 -13.11 6.24 -9.01
N ASN A 269 -12.80 4.94 -9.12
CA ASN A 269 -13.81 3.92 -9.31
C ASN A 269 -14.27 3.40 -7.95
N ASP A 270 -15.54 3.58 -7.64
CA ASP A 270 -16.14 3.05 -6.41
C ASP A 270 -16.11 1.51 -6.43
N HIS A 271 -15.73 0.93 -5.28
CA HIS A 271 -15.54 -0.53 -5.21
C HIS A 271 -16.87 -1.28 -5.26
N LYS A 272 -17.95 -0.72 -4.70
CA LYS A 272 -19.26 -1.38 -4.58
C LYS A 272 -20.04 -1.26 -5.88
N THR A 273 -20.13 -0.06 -6.41
CA THR A 273 -20.92 0.23 -7.62
C THR A 273 -20.17 -0.04 -8.91
N LYS A 274 -18.83 -0.15 -8.86
CA LYS A 274 -17.91 -0.22 -10.01
C LYS A 274 -18.00 0.99 -10.94
N GLN A 275 -18.69 2.04 -10.53
CA GLN A 275 -18.86 3.26 -11.30
C GLN A 275 -17.79 4.29 -10.95
N ARG A 276 -17.48 5.15 -11.92
CA ARG A 276 -16.67 6.33 -11.72
C ARG A 276 -17.39 7.33 -10.83
N GLN A 277 -16.74 7.76 -9.77
CA GLN A 277 -17.17 8.83 -8.89
C GLN A 277 -16.18 10.00 -9.02
N GLU A 278 -16.71 11.21 -8.96
CA GLU A 278 -15.91 12.43 -8.93
C GLU A 278 -16.08 13.10 -7.56
N GLU A 279 -14.99 13.62 -7.05
CA GLU A 279 -14.96 14.30 -5.76
C GLU A 279 -14.16 15.59 -5.88
N GLU A 280 -14.65 16.65 -5.23
CA GLU A 280 -14.00 17.92 -5.12
C GLU A 280 -13.71 18.21 -3.66
N VAL A 281 -12.45 18.51 -3.34
CA VAL A 281 -11.98 18.73 -1.98
C VAL A 281 -11.00 19.89 -1.92
N SER A 282 -10.84 20.50 -0.73
CA SER A 282 -9.80 21.49 -0.55
C SER A 282 -8.40 20.89 -0.81
N ALA A 283 -7.47 21.72 -1.29
CA ALA A 283 -6.09 21.31 -1.52
C ALA A 283 -5.44 20.73 -0.25
N LEU A 284 -5.74 21.26 0.94
CA LEU A 284 -5.25 20.72 2.21
C LEU A 284 -5.80 19.31 2.48
N THR A 285 -7.08 19.06 2.22
CA THR A 285 -7.68 17.72 2.34
C THR A 285 -7.05 16.76 1.34
N PHE A 286 -6.83 17.21 0.10
CA PHE A 286 -6.17 16.41 -0.93
C PHE A 286 -4.75 16.02 -0.51
N ILE A 287 -3.93 16.98 -0.06
CA ILE A 287 -2.57 16.71 0.45
C ILE A 287 -2.63 15.69 1.59
N GLY A 288 -3.53 15.88 2.55
CA GLY A 288 -3.70 14.94 3.67
C GLY A 288 -4.00 13.50 3.22
N ARG A 289 -4.76 13.34 2.12
CA ARG A 289 -5.03 12.03 1.52
C ARG A 289 -3.82 11.42 0.80
N MET A 290 -2.92 12.26 0.30
CA MET A 290 -1.73 11.79 -0.42
C MET A 290 -0.58 11.39 0.50
N VAL A 291 -0.45 12.02 1.68
CA VAL A 291 0.69 11.82 2.62
C VAL A 291 0.42 10.87 3.78
N GLN A 292 -0.69 10.13 3.76
CA GLN A 292 -1.07 9.22 4.86
C GLN A 292 -0.22 7.95 4.96
#